data_fe9575ce40579b4ed4f3a7fdcdb8fce5
#
_entry.id   fe9575ce40579b4ed4f3a7fdcdb8fce5
#
_cell.length_a   1.000
_cell.length_b   1.000
_cell.length_c   1.000
_cell.angle_alpha   90.00
_cell.angle_beta   90.00
_cell.angle_gamma   90.00
#
_symmetry.space_group_name_H-M   'P 1'
#
loop_
_entity.id
_entity.type
_entity.pdbx_description
1 polymer ?
#
loop_
_entity_poly.entity_id
_entity_poly.type
_entity_poly.pdbx_seq_one_letter_code
_entity_poly.pdbx_strand_id
1 'polypeptide(L)'
;MSKLNELINQYCPNGVEYRKIGDIAKVLRGKRLTKDQLSEENEFPVYHGGLEPLGFYSEKNRAANTVMIINVGASAGTVGFCDREFWSSDGCFCISHNEVTIPKYIYLALSSQERYIVSKVRHAGIPTLDAKIVEEMLIPVPPIPVQREIVRILDHFAELTIQLRKELEEEYNARQKQYEYYRDKLLTFTPAE
;
A
#
# COMPACT_ATOMS: atom_id res chain seq x y z
N MET A 1 15.40 22.35 15.13
CA MET A 1 14.12 21.59 15.14
C MET A 1 13.91 20.96 13.76
N SER A 2 13.21 19.83 13.64
CA SER A 2 12.90 19.29 12.31
C SER A 2 11.86 20.17 11.62
N LYS A 3 11.90 20.26 10.28
CA LYS A 3 10.92 20.99 9.47
C LYS A 3 9.47 20.58 9.81
N LEU A 4 9.24 19.29 10.11
CA LEU A 4 7.93 18.82 10.53
C LEU A 4 7.47 19.48 11.84
N ASN A 5 8.36 19.59 12.83
CA ASN A 5 8.03 20.26 14.11
C ASN A 5 7.70 21.73 13.93
N GLU A 6 8.39 22.42 13.04
CA GLU A 6 8.11 23.83 12.71
C GLU A 6 6.72 23.96 12.08
N LEU A 7 6.37 23.09 11.12
CA LEU A 7 5.05 23.06 10.49
C LEU A 7 3.94 22.71 11.47
N ILE A 8 4.17 21.73 12.37
CA ILE A 8 3.19 21.38 13.41
C ILE A 8 2.95 22.58 14.34
N ASN A 9 4.00 23.22 14.82
CA ASN A 9 3.88 24.40 15.70
C ASN A 9 3.16 25.55 15.01
N GLN A 10 3.39 25.75 13.71
CA GLN A 10 2.79 26.82 12.93
C GLN A 10 1.31 26.56 12.61
N TYR A 11 0.97 25.34 12.19
CA TYR A 11 -0.35 25.02 11.64
C TYR A 11 -1.25 24.23 12.59
N CYS A 12 -0.69 23.61 13.61
CA CYS A 12 -1.42 22.76 14.56
C CYS A 12 -1.07 23.06 16.03
N PRO A 13 -0.99 24.36 16.46
CA PRO A 13 -0.56 24.71 17.83
C PRO A 13 -1.45 24.12 18.92
N ASN A 14 -2.70 23.82 18.60
CA ASN A 14 -3.71 23.24 19.52
C ASN A 14 -3.99 21.76 19.22
N GLY A 15 -3.13 21.08 18.45
CA GLY A 15 -3.31 19.68 18.04
C GLY A 15 -3.95 19.53 16.65
N VAL A 16 -4.35 18.31 16.31
CA VAL A 16 -4.91 17.93 15.02
C VAL A 16 -6.30 17.34 15.20
N GLU A 17 -7.25 17.78 14.38
CA GLU A 17 -8.60 17.23 14.35
C GLU A 17 -8.58 15.80 13.77
N TYR A 18 -9.33 14.90 14.42
CA TYR A 18 -9.60 13.56 13.90
C TYR A 18 -10.97 13.56 13.21
N ARG A 19 -11.00 13.10 11.97
CA ARG A 19 -12.24 13.07 11.16
C ARG A 19 -12.49 11.66 10.62
N LYS A 20 -13.77 11.31 10.47
CA LYS A 20 -14.13 10.06 9.80
C LYS A 20 -13.79 10.13 8.31
N ILE A 21 -13.38 9.01 7.73
CA ILE A 21 -13.16 8.92 6.28
C ILE A 21 -14.42 9.34 5.52
N GLY A 22 -15.59 8.86 5.94
CA GLY A 22 -16.87 9.18 5.31
C GLY A 22 -17.25 10.67 5.32
N ASP A 23 -16.67 11.47 6.24
CA ASP A 23 -16.90 12.92 6.32
C ASP A 23 -16.03 13.71 5.33
N ILE A 24 -14.91 13.14 4.89
CA ILE A 24 -13.92 13.82 4.04
C ILE A 24 -13.81 13.24 2.64
N ALA A 25 -14.18 11.98 2.45
CA ALA A 25 -14.08 11.27 1.17
C ALA A 25 -15.19 10.21 1.06
N LYS A 26 -15.46 9.76 -0.16
CA LYS A 26 -16.42 8.67 -0.41
C LYS A 26 -15.67 7.35 -0.52
N VAL A 27 -16.23 6.30 0.08
CA VAL A 27 -15.79 4.90 -0.14
C VAL A 27 -16.52 4.38 -1.37
N LEU A 28 -15.78 4.24 -2.48
CA LEU A 28 -16.31 3.83 -3.77
C LEU A 28 -16.16 2.32 -3.94
N ARG A 29 -17.26 1.63 -4.23
CA ARG A 29 -17.21 0.22 -4.63
C ARG A 29 -16.83 0.09 -6.10
N GLY A 30 -16.02 -0.93 -6.41
CA GLY A 30 -15.66 -1.24 -7.79
C GLY A 30 -16.79 -1.93 -8.55
N LYS A 31 -16.56 -2.10 -9.87
CA LYS A 31 -17.51 -2.76 -10.78
C LYS A 31 -16.91 -4.07 -11.27
N ARG A 32 -17.65 -5.18 -11.04
CA ARG A 32 -17.21 -6.52 -11.40
C ARG A 32 -16.88 -6.65 -12.89
N LEU A 33 -15.75 -7.32 -13.15
CA LEU A 33 -15.38 -7.87 -14.46
C LEU A 33 -15.28 -9.38 -14.35
N THR A 34 -15.57 -10.07 -15.45
CA THR A 34 -15.35 -11.50 -15.58
C THR A 34 -13.95 -11.77 -16.16
N LYS A 35 -13.38 -12.94 -15.90
CA LYS A 35 -12.00 -13.24 -16.32
C LYS A 35 -11.82 -13.25 -17.85
N ASP A 36 -12.86 -13.59 -18.58
CA ASP A 36 -12.90 -13.58 -20.05
C ASP A 36 -12.79 -12.18 -20.67
N GLN A 37 -13.00 -11.11 -19.87
CA GLN A 37 -12.83 -9.72 -20.29
C GLN A 37 -11.40 -9.20 -20.09
N LEU A 38 -10.54 -9.97 -19.43
CA LEU A 38 -9.16 -9.58 -19.11
C LEU A 38 -8.21 -10.07 -20.20
N SER A 39 -7.17 -9.27 -20.51
CA SER A 39 -6.09 -9.63 -21.43
C SER A 39 -4.79 -8.99 -20.99
N GLU A 40 -3.67 -9.70 -21.10
CA GLU A 40 -2.33 -9.16 -20.85
C GLU A 40 -1.92 -8.03 -21.80
N GLU A 41 -2.60 -7.90 -22.95
CA GLU A 41 -2.37 -6.85 -23.94
C GLU A 41 -3.04 -5.51 -23.59
N ASN A 42 -3.94 -5.51 -22.58
CA ASN A 42 -4.65 -4.32 -22.15
C ASN A 42 -3.81 -3.45 -21.21
N GLU A 43 -4.18 -2.17 -21.07
CA GLU A 43 -3.38 -1.15 -20.40
C GLU A 43 -3.62 -1.07 -18.87
N PHE A 44 -4.90 -1.16 -18.44
CA PHE A 44 -5.27 -0.83 -17.07
C PHE A 44 -5.34 -2.08 -16.19
N PRO A 45 -4.53 -2.15 -15.11
CA PRO A 45 -4.58 -3.28 -14.20
C PRO A 45 -5.93 -3.35 -13.49
N VAL A 46 -6.41 -4.57 -13.26
CA VAL A 46 -7.68 -4.86 -12.59
C VAL A 46 -7.41 -5.44 -11.21
N TYR A 47 -7.90 -4.78 -10.16
CA TYR A 47 -7.76 -5.26 -8.79
C TYR A 47 -9.06 -5.86 -8.27
N HIS A 48 -8.93 -7.07 -7.69
CA HIS A 48 -10.04 -7.79 -7.08
C HIS A 48 -9.51 -8.75 -6.01
N GLY A 49 -9.89 -8.58 -4.76
CA GLY A 49 -9.55 -9.51 -3.67
C GLY A 49 -8.08 -9.61 -3.28
N GLY A 50 -7.19 -8.77 -3.83
CA GLY A 50 -5.76 -8.71 -3.53
C GLY A 50 -5.11 -7.45 -4.09
N LEU A 51 -3.86 -7.19 -3.70
CA LEU A 51 -3.06 -6.05 -4.18
C LEU A 51 -2.29 -6.35 -5.47
N GLU A 52 -2.24 -7.62 -5.89
CA GLU A 52 -1.72 -7.99 -7.20
C GLU A 52 -2.84 -7.90 -8.24
N PRO A 53 -2.56 -7.38 -9.44
CA PRO A 53 -3.55 -7.33 -10.51
C PRO A 53 -4.05 -8.72 -10.89
N LEU A 54 -5.36 -8.86 -11.04
CA LEU A 54 -5.99 -10.09 -11.56
C LEU A 54 -5.72 -10.29 -13.07
N GLY A 55 -5.34 -9.23 -13.78
CA GLY A 55 -5.11 -9.11 -15.20
C GLY A 55 -5.29 -7.66 -15.61
N PHE A 56 -5.44 -7.40 -16.91
CA PHE A 56 -5.58 -6.05 -17.43
C PHE A 56 -6.87 -5.89 -18.25
N TYR A 57 -7.39 -4.66 -18.31
CA TYR A 57 -8.61 -4.31 -19.04
C TYR A 57 -8.38 -3.06 -19.92
N SER A 58 -9.19 -2.90 -20.94
CA SER A 58 -9.09 -1.79 -21.91
C SER A 58 -9.57 -0.44 -21.37
N GLU A 59 -10.32 -0.44 -20.26
CA GLU A 59 -10.87 0.75 -19.65
C GLU A 59 -10.43 0.89 -18.19
N LYS A 60 -10.48 2.12 -17.68
CA LYS A 60 -10.27 2.46 -16.27
C LYS A 60 -11.56 2.95 -15.61
N ASN A 61 -11.70 2.74 -14.30
CA ASN A 61 -12.76 3.35 -13.52
C ASN A 61 -12.22 4.10 -12.29
N ARG A 62 -10.88 4.16 -12.14
CA ARG A 62 -10.19 4.90 -11.08
C ARG A 62 -9.01 5.67 -11.65
N ALA A 63 -8.81 6.87 -11.10
CA ALA A 63 -7.65 7.70 -11.40
C ALA A 63 -6.39 7.14 -10.74
N ALA A 64 -5.23 7.58 -11.21
CA ALA A 64 -3.96 7.39 -10.54
C ALA A 64 -3.96 7.99 -9.12
N ASN A 65 -3.03 7.55 -8.29
CA ASN A 65 -2.88 7.98 -6.90
C ASN A 65 -4.15 7.72 -6.05
N THR A 66 -4.72 6.55 -6.19
CA THR A 66 -5.94 6.15 -5.45
C THR A 66 -5.64 5.12 -4.38
N VAL A 67 -6.17 5.34 -3.19
CA VAL A 67 -6.13 4.39 -2.06
C VAL A 67 -7.13 3.27 -2.30
N MET A 68 -6.68 2.04 -2.13
CA MET A 68 -7.47 0.82 -2.25
C MET A 68 -7.59 0.12 -0.91
N ILE A 69 -8.72 -0.55 -0.69
CA ILE A 69 -8.92 -1.44 0.46
C ILE A 69 -9.60 -2.70 -0.07
N ILE A 70 -8.95 -3.83 0.11
CA ILE A 70 -9.52 -5.11 -0.29
C ILE A 70 -10.70 -5.42 0.63
N ASN A 71 -11.86 -5.68 0.04
CA ASN A 71 -13.09 -5.89 0.82
C ASN A 71 -13.62 -7.32 0.79
N VAL A 72 -13.00 -8.22 0.00
CA VAL A 72 -13.43 -9.61 -0.10
C VAL A 72 -12.24 -10.56 -0.28
N GLY A 73 -12.36 -11.79 0.26
CA GLY A 73 -11.35 -12.84 0.12
C GLY A 73 -10.32 -12.86 1.25
N ALA A 74 -9.27 -13.68 1.08
CA ALA A 74 -8.25 -13.91 2.10
C ALA A 74 -7.49 -12.63 2.50
N SER A 75 -7.39 -11.66 1.59
CA SER A 75 -6.71 -10.38 1.81
C SER A 75 -7.68 -9.27 2.24
N ALA A 76 -8.93 -9.59 2.62
CA ALA A 76 -9.87 -8.57 3.06
C ALA A 76 -9.32 -7.75 4.23
N GLY A 77 -9.43 -6.43 4.14
CA GLY A 77 -8.89 -5.49 5.11
C GLY A 77 -7.50 -4.93 4.77
N THR A 78 -6.80 -5.50 3.78
CA THR A 78 -5.49 -4.99 3.34
C THR A 78 -5.64 -3.65 2.63
N VAL A 79 -4.77 -2.71 2.97
CA VAL A 79 -4.74 -1.35 2.41
C VAL A 79 -3.65 -1.25 1.36
N GLY A 80 -4.01 -0.77 0.17
CA GLY A 80 -3.11 -0.57 -0.96
C GLY A 80 -3.15 0.85 -1.52
N PHE A 81 -2.19 1.15 -2.39
CA PHE A 81 -2.11 2.41 -3.12
C PHE A 81 -1.72 2.14 -4.57
N CYS A 82 -2.50 2.67 -5.52
CA CYS A 82 -2.19 2.57 -6.93
C CYS A 82 -1.81 3.94 -7.49
N ASP A 83 -0.60 4.04 -8.02
CA ASP A 83 -0.01 5.28 -8.56
C ASP A 83 -0.35 5.54 -10.02
N ARG A 84 -1.01 4.59 -10.68
CA ARG A 84 -1.50 4.68 -12.07
C ARG A 84 -3.01 4.47 -12.14
N GLU A 85 -3.58 4.77 -13.28
CA GLU A 85 -4.98 4.54 -13.57
C GLU A 85 -5.29 3.03 -13.64
N PHE A 86 -6.45 2.61 -13.15
CA PHE A 86 -6.77 1.20 -13.03
C PHE A 86 -8.28 0.94 -13.02
N TRP A 87 -8.63 -0.33 -13.08
CA TRP A 87 -9.99 -0.79 -12.84
C TRP A 87 -10.13 -1.42 -11.46
N SER A 88 -10.99 -0.85 -10.64
CA SER A 88 -11.42 -1.45 -9.37
C SER A 88 -12.60 -2.36 -9.62
N SER A 89 -12.45 -3.66 -9.34
CA SER A 89 -13.55 -4.62 -9.35
C SER A 89 -14.31 -4.61 -8.00
N ASP A 90 -15.39 -5.36 -7.90
CA ASP A 90 -16.30 -5.38 -6.73
C ASP A 90 -15.65 -5.93 -5.43
N GLY A 91 -14.49 -6.55 -5.53
CA GLY A 91 -13.65 -7.00 -4.40
C GLY A 91 -12.67 -5.96 -3.87
N CYS A 92 -12.74 -4.70 -4.35
CA CYS A 92 -11.84 -3.63 -3.95
C CYS A 92 -12.62 -2.32 -3.75
N PHE A 93 -12.58 -1.75 -2.54
CA PHE A 93 -13.01 -0.38 -2.29
C PHE A 93 -11.91 0.61 -2.66
N CYS A 94 -12.31 1.82 -3.04
CA CYS A 94 -11.41 2.93 -3.31
C CYS A 94 -11.87 4.18 -2.56
N ILE A 95 -10.93 4.98 -2.07
CA ILE A 95 -11.23 6.26 -1.45
C ILE A 95 -11.22 7.35 -2.52
N SER A 96 -12.29 8.13 -2.63
CA SER A 96 -12.35 9.24 -3.58
C SER A 96 -11.35 10.33 -3.22
N HIS A 97 -10.82 11.02 -4.24
CA HIS A 97 -10.01 12.23 -4.01
C HIS A 97 -10.88 13.33 -3.40
N ASN A 98 -10.26 14.19 -2.60
CA ASN A 98 -10.87 15.33 -1.94
C ASN A 98 -9.84 16.46 -1.81
N GLU A 99 -10.29 17.65 -1.37
CA GLU A 99 -9.45 18.85 -1.29
C GLU A 99 -8.71 19.00 0.06
N VAL A 100 -9.13 18.25 1.09
CA VAL A 100 -8.59 18.41 2.45
C VAL A 100 -7.50 17.41 2.79
N THR A 101 -7.31 16.36 1.96
CA THR A 101 -6.29 15.35 2.19
C THR A 101 -5.56 14.96 0.91
N ILE A 102 -4.29 14.65 1.07
CA ILE A 102 -3.45 14.06 0.01
C ILE A 102 -3.73 12.55 -0.03
N PRO A 103 -4.01 11.93 -1.20
CA PRO A 103 -4.30 10.50 -1.30
C PRO A 103 -3.23 9.61 -0.64
N LYS A 104 -1.95 9.92 -0.86
CA LYS A 104 -0.84 9.18 -0.24
C LYS A 104 -0.85 9.31 1.29
N TYR A 105 -1.27 10.46 1.83
CA TYR A 105 -1.43 10.65 3.28
C TYR A 105 -2.55 9.76 3.84
N ILE A 106 -3.71 9.70 3.15
CA ILE A 106 -4.81 8.78 3.53
C ILE A 106 -4.31 7.33 3.53
N TYR A 107 -3.58 6.94 2.49
CA TYR A 107 -2.96 5.60 2.42
C TYR A 107 -2.12 5.30 3.67
N LEU A 108 -1.21 6.19 4.02
CA LEU A 108 -0.32 6.02 5.18
C LEU A 108 -1.12 5.97 6.50
N ALA A 109 -2.13 6.84 6.65
CA ALA A 109 -2.98 6.86 7.83
C ALA A 109 -3.82 5.59 7.98
N LEU A 110 -4.36 5.05 6.88
CA LEU A 110 -5.12 3.81 6.90
C LEU A 110 -4.21 2.58 7.07
N SER A 111 -3.04 2.55 6.42
CA SER A 111 -2.05 1.48 6.58
C SER A 111 -1.57 1.34 8.03
N SER A 112 -1.43 2.47 8.75
CA SER A 112 -1.08 2.42 10.18
C SER A 112 -2.15 1.75 11.04
N GLN A 113 -3.40 1.67 10.56
CA GLN A 113 -4.54 1.06 11.22
C GLN A 113 -4.98 -0.27 10.55
N GLU A 114 -4.19 -0.82 9.63
CA GLU A 114 -4.55 -2.01 8.86
C GLU A 114 -4.94 -3.20 9.75
N ARG A 115 -4.21 -3.42 10.85
CA ARG A 115 -4.55 -4.48 11.82
C ARG A 115 -5.96 -4.31 12.41
N TYR A 116 -6.37 -3.08 12.65
CA TYR A 116 -7.73 -2.79 13.11
C TYR A 116 -8.75 -3.09 12.00
N ILE A 117 -8.49 -2.67 10.77
CA ILE A 117 -9.37 -2.96 9.61
C ILE A 117 -9.54 -4.47 9.45
N VAL A 118 -8.44 -5.22 9.44
CA VAL A 118 -8.45 -6.70 9.33
C VAL A 118 -9.25 -7.33 10.47
N SER A 119 -9.17 -6.81 11.70
CA SER A 119 -9.95 -7.31 12.84
C SER A 119 -11.46 -7.14 12.69
N LYS A 120 -11.91 -6.26 11.78
CA LYS A 120 -13.32 -6.00 11.49
C LYS A 120 -13.86 -6.82 10.31
N VAL A 121 -13.01 -7.61 9.66
CA VAL A 121 -13.43 -8.52 8.59
C VAL A 121 -14.34 -9.60 9.16
N ARG A 122 -15.49 -9.78 8.53
CA ARG A 122 -16.44 -10.84 8.88
C ARG A 122 -16.03 -12.15 8.21
N HIS A 123 -15.82 -13.18 9.00
CA HIS A 123 -15.36 -14.51 8.54
C HIS A 123 -16.48 -15.55 8.38
N ALA A 124 -17.74 -15.16 8.42
CA ALA A 124 -18.86 -16.06 8.16
C ALA A 124 -19.02 -16.32 6.65
N GLY A 125 -18.38 -17.37 6.13
CA GLY A 125 -18.27 -17.67 4.70
C GLY A 125 -17.04 -17.01 4.08
N ILE A 126 -17.20 -16.37 2.91
CA ILE A 126 -16.11 -15.62 2.28
C ILE A 126 -15.77 -14.40 3.15
N PRO A 127 -14.51 -14.22 3.57
CA PRO A 127 -14.11 -13.03 4.34
C PRO A 127 -14.53 -11.74 3.66
N THR A 128 -15.22 -10.85 4.38
CA THR A 128 -15.79 -9.64 3.80
C THR A 128 -15.67 -8.47 4.77
N LEU A 129 -15.24 -7.32 4.26
CA LEU A 129 -15.21 -6.04 4.96
C LEU A 129 -16.39 -5.18 4.50
N ASP A 130 -17.11 -4.58 5.44
CA ASP A 130 -18.18 -3.64 5.16
C ASP A 130 -17.61 -2.23 4.91
N ALA A 131 -18.11 -1.52 3.89
CA ALA A 131 -17.70 -0.15 3.58
C ALA A 131 -17.91 0.80 4.77
N LYS A 132 -18.96 0.61 5.56
CA LYS A 132 -19.26 1.40 6.74
C LYS A 132 -18.13 1.38 7.78
N ILE A 133 -17.42 0.26 7.91
CA ILE A 133 -16.27 0.18 8.81
C ILE A 133 -15.18 1.16 8.35
N VAL A 134 -14.92 1.24 7.05
CA VAL A 134 -13.94 2.17 6.48
C VAL A 134 -14.43 3.62 6.60
N GLU A 135 -15.70 3.89 6.33
CA GLU A 135 -16.31 5.23 6.44
C GLU A 135 -16.22 5.78 7.87
N GLU A 136 -16.36 4.93 8.88
CA GLU A 136 -16.33 5.32 10.30
C GLU A 136 -14.90 5.40 10.87
N MET A 137 -13.88 5.04 10.11
CA MET A 137 -12.50 5.16 10.59
C MET A 137 -12.10 6.61 10.82
N LEU A 138 -11.53 6.86 11.99
CA LEU A 138 -10.99 8.17 12.36
C LEU A 138 -9.52 8.25 11.94
N ILE A 139 -9.18 9.27 11.17
CA ILE A 139 -7.79 9.62 10.86
C ILE A 139 -7.51 11.08 11.28
N PRO A 140 -6.28 11.40 11.69
CA PRO A 140 -5.88 12.79 11.90
C PRO A 140 -5.86 13.52 10.55
N VAL A 141 -6.37 14.76 10.51
CA VAL A 141 -6.42 15.57 9.28
C VAL A 141 -5.71 16.91 9.52
N PRO A 142 -4.36 16.91 9.62
CA PRO A 142 -3.62 18.15 9.71
C PRO A 142 -3.69 18.91 8.38
N PRO A 143 -3.39 20.23 8.37
CA PRO A 143 -3.30 21.01 7.15
C PRO A 143 -2.34 20.42 6.10
N ILE A 144 -2.63 20.64 4.82
CA ILE A 144 -1.90 20.08 3.68
C ILE A 144 -0.36 20.21 3.77
N PRO A 145 0.22 21.34 4.23
CA PRO A 145 1.68 21.45 4.37
C PRO A 145 2.27 20.39 5.32
N VAL A 146 1.57 20.07 6.41
CA VAL A 146 1.98 19.04 7.37
C VAL A 146 1.86 17.65 6.75
N GLN A 147 0.73 17.38 6.07
CA GLN A 147 0.53 16.10 5.36
C GLN A 147 1.65 15.85 4.33
N ARG A 148 2.01 16.86 3.52
CA ARG A 148 3.09 16.75 2.53
C ARG A 148 4.43 16.41 3.17
N GLU A 149 4.75 17.02 4.28
CA GLU A 149 6.03 16.76 4.95
C GLU A 149 6.05 15.35 5.58
N ILE A 150 4.92 14.88 6.14
CA ILE A 150 4.79 13.50 6.63
C ILE A 150 4.99 12.50 5.48
N VAL A 151 4.29 12.70 4.35
CA VAL A 151 4.44 11.85 3.16
C VAL A 151 5.88 11.83 2.68
N ARG A 152 6.52 13.00 2.54
CA ARG A 152 7.91 13.11 2.11
C ARG A 152 8.88 12.32 3.00
N ILE A 153 8.70 12.43 4.32
CA ILE A 153 9.55 11.72 5.29
C ILE A 153 9.36 10.21 5.17
N LEU A 154 8.11 9.74 5.13
CA LEU A 154 7.81 8.32 5.10
C LEU A 154 8.18 7.67 3.76
N ASP A 155 7.98 8.36 2.64
CA ASP A 155 8.43 7.89 1.32
C ASP A 155 9.96 7.77 1.28
N HIS A 156 10.69 8.75 1.82
CA HIS A 156 12.15 8.66 1.92
C HIS A 156 12.62 7.46 2.75
N PHE A 157 11.98 7.18 3.90
CA PHE A 157 12.30 5.97 4.67
C PHE A 157 11.98 4.68 3.90
N ALA A 158 10.89 4.66 3.13
CA ALA A 158 10.56 3.50 2.29
C ALA A 158 11.62 3.28 1.20
N GLU A 159 12.06 4.34 0.52
CA GLU A 159 13.14 4.29 -0.48
C GLU A 159 14.45 3.78 0.12
N LEU A 160 14.88 4.32 1.26
CA LEU A 160 16.10 3.86 1.96
C LEU A 160 16.00 2.38 2.37
N THR A 161 14.82 1.93 2.78
CA THR A 161 14.60 0.53 3.15
C THR A 161 14.74 -0.40 1.93
N ILE A 162 14.22 0.01 0.78
CA ILE A 162 14.35 -0.75 -0.48
C ILE A 162 15.81 -0.81 -0.91
N GLN A 163 16.52 0.33 -0.87
CA GLN A 163 17.93 0.39 -1.22
C GLN A 163 18.78 -0.51 -0.32
N LEU A 164 18.58 -0.43 1.00
CA LEU A 164 19.32 -1.24 1.97
C LEU A 164 19.09 -2.75 1.76
N ARG A 165 17.86 -3.16 1.45
CA ARG A 165 17.55 -4.56 1.13
C ARG A 165 18.32 -5.05 -0.09
N LYS A 166 18.39 -4.24 -1.14
CA LYS A 166 19.13 -4.56 -2.37
C LYS A 166 20.62 -4.71 -2.09
N GLU A 167 21.23 -3.76 -1.38
CA GLU A 167 22.65 -3.80 -1.00
C GLU A 167 22.98 -5.04 -0.15
N LEU A 168 22.09 -5.37 0.81
CA LEU A 168 22.25 -6.55 1.66
C LEU A 168 22.16 -7.86 0.85
N GLU A 169 21.27 -7.94 -0.12
CA GLU A 169 21.13 -9.11 -1.01
C GLU A 169 22.36 -9.27 -1.90
N GLU A 170 22.91 -8.20 -2.45
CA GLU A 170 24.12 -8.20 -3.23
C GLU A 170 25.33 -8.66 -2.39
N GLU A 171 25.50 -8.16 -1.17
CA GLU A 171 26.56 -8.58 -0.24
C GLU A 171 26.39 -10.05 0.17
N TYR A 172 25.18 -10.50 0.49
CA TYR A 172 24.90 -11.90 0.80
C TYR A 172 25.33 -12.83 -0.33
N ASN A 173 24.96 -12.51 -1.58
CA ASN A 173 25.33 -13.30 -2.75
C ASN A 173 26.84 -13.31 -3.00
N ALA A 174 27.53 -12.18 -2.76
CA ALA A 174 28.99 -12.12 -2.88
C ALA A 174 29.68 -13.00 -1.83
N ARG A 175 29.22 -12.98 -0.58
CA ARG A 175 29.75 -13.84 0.50
C ARG A 175 29.48 -15.30 0.27
N GLN A 176 28.31 -15.65 -0.26
CA GLN A 176 27.99 -17.03 -0.63
C GLN A 176 28.98 -17.59 -1.68
N LYS A 177 29.22 -16.81 -2.73
CA LYS A 177 30.22 -17.19 -3.76
C LYS A 177 31.62 -17.30 -3.19
N GLN A 178 32.01 -16.40 -2.30
CA GLN A 178 33.30 -16.44 -1.62
C GLN A 178 33.44 -17.72 -0.77
N TYR A 179 32.39 -18.06 0.00
CA TYR A 179 32.36 -19.29 0.79
C TYR A 179 32.51 -20.54 -0.08
N GLU A 180 31.75 -20.64 -1.16
CA GLU A 180 31.78 -21.76 -2.09
C GLU A 180 33.18 -21.93 -2.70
N TYR A 181 33.81 -20.84 -3.16
CA TYR A 181 35.17 -20.85 -3.69
C TYR A 181 36.18 -21.36 -2.68
N TYR A 182 36.18 -20.85 -1.45
CA TYR A 182 37.12 -21.28 -0.44
C TYR A 182 36.86 -22.71 0.05
N ARG A 183 35.61 -23.10 0.21
CA ARG A 183 35.22 -24.46 0.55
C ARG A 183 35.79 -25.43 -0.45
N ASP A 184 35.57 -25.24 -1.72
CA ASP A 184 36.01 -26.14 -2.77
C ASP A 184 37.55 -26.17 -2.86
N LYS A 185 38.19 -25.00 -2.77
CA LYS A 185 39.65 -24.90 -2.76
C LYS A 185 40.30 -25.59 -1.56
N LEU A 186 39.75 -25.46 -0.37
CA LEU A 186 40.30 -26.02 0.86
C LEU A 186 40.05 -27.52 1.01
N LEU A 187 38.99 -28.03 0.37
CA LEU A 187 38.64 -29.46 0.41
C LEU A 187 39.18 -30.27 -0.78
N THR A 188 39.89 -29.63 -1.70
CA THR A 188 40.53 -30.31 -2.80
C THR A 188 41.90 -30.86 -2.36
N PHE A 189 42.02 -32.14 -2.19
CA PHE A 189 43.26 -32.85 -1.82
C PHE A 189 43.72 -33.72 -2.98
N THR A 190 45.04 -33.92 -3.08
CA THR A 190 45.64 -34.96 -3.95
C THR A 190 45.41 -36.34 -3.30
N PRO A 191 44.89 -37.34 -4.03
CA PRO A 191 44.76 -38.69 -3.48
C PRO A 191 46.11 -39.22 -3.02
N ALA A 192 46.14 -39.94 -1.89
CA ALA A 192 47.32 -40.70 -1.49
C ALA A 192 47.54 -41.87 -2.46
N GLU A 193 48.79 -42.11 -2.89
CA GLU A 193 49.18 -43.28 -3.68
C GLU A 193 49.06 -44.58 -2.88
#